data_122773cf7a6bfa46becf0cf8efe486b9
#
_entry.id   122773cf7a6bfa46becf0cf8efe486b9
#
_cell.length_a   1.000
_cell.length_b   1.000
_cell.length_c   1.000
_cell.angle_alpha   90.00
_cell.angle_beta   90.00
_cell.angle_gamma   90.00
#
_symmetry.space_group_name_H-M   'P 1'
#
loop_
_entity.id
_entity.type
_entity.pdbx_description
1 polymer ?
#
loop_
_entity_poly.entity_id
_entity_poly.type
_entity_poly.pdbx_seq_one_letter_code
_entity_poly.pdbx_strand_id
1 'polypeptide(L)'
;MKINYNRFYYNPLPDEVCIQVSPIHGHGIYATQDIKKGTDLGSTHIKVPMILTYIRTPLGGFINHSEKPNCFLDCTQDWDDHLVF
;
A
#
# COMPACT_ATOMS: atom_id res chain seq x y z
N MET A 1 15.72 16.65 15.53
CA MET A 1 15.44 15.64 16.56
C MET A 1 15.50 14.25 15.94
N LYS A 2 16.16 13.35 16.60
CA LYS A 2 16.25 11.97 16.12
C LYS A 2 15.12 11.14 16.69
N ILE A 3 14.37 10.48 15.84
CA ILE A 3 13.31 9.57 16.25
C ILE A 3 13.89 8.16 16.33
N ASN A 4 13.70 7.51 17.46
CA ASN A 4 14.12 6.14 17.62
C ASN A 4 13.05 5.21 17.04
N TYR A 5 13.43 4.43 16.06
CA TYR A 5 12.58 3.40 15.52
C TYR A 5 12.88 2.08 16.23
N ASN A 6 11.86 1.32 16.46
CA ASN A 6 11.99 -0.02 17.01
C ASN A 6 11.24 -1.00 16.11
N ARG A 7 11.27 -2.26 16.51
CA ARG A 7 10.65 -3.34 15.73
C ARG A 7 9.13 -3.25 15.63
N PHE A 8 8.50 -2.32 16.34
CA PHE A 8 7.03 -2.16 16.33
C PHE A 8 6.57 -0.95 15.56
N TYR A 9 7.47 -0.22 14.92
CA TYR A 9 7.01 0.93 14.14
C TYR A 9 6.23 0.47 12.92
N TYR A 10 5.25 1.29 12.56
CA TYR A 10 4.45 1.08 11.37
C TYR A 10 5.05 1.90 10.22
N ASN A 11 5.33 1.22 9.11
CA ASN A 11 5.81 1.88 7.90
C ASN A 11 4.70 1.85 6.86
N PRO A 12 4.01 2.96 6.61
CA PRO A 12 2.87 2.99 5.68
C PRO A 12 3.26 2.77 4.21
N LEU A 13 4.50 3.07 3.85
CA LEU A 13 5.03 2.84 2.51
C LEU A 13 6.35 2.09 2.61
N PRO A 14 6.47 0.95 1.93
CA PRO A 14 7.77 0.28 1.85
C PRO A 14 8.74 1.10 0.98
N ASP A 15 10.03 0.80 1.10
CA ASP A 15 11.07 1.51 0.35
C ASP A 15 10.93 1.35 -1.17
N GLU A 16 10.26 0.31 -1.62
CA GLU A 16 10.09 -0.03 -3.03
C GLU A 16 9.16 0.92 -3.76
N VAL A 17 8.35 1.70 -3.05
CA VAL A 17 7.36 2.59 -3.68
C VAL A 17 7.36 3.97 -3.05
N CYS A 18 6.84 4.93 -3.81
CA CYS A 18 6.63 6.30 -3.33
C CYS A 18 5.34 6.87 -3.93
N ILE A 19 4.89 7.99 -3.40
CA ILE A 19 3.73 8.72 -3.91
C ILE A 19 4.24 9.88 -4.73
N GLN A 20 3.76 9.98 -5.98
CA GLN A 20 4.11 11.07 -6.90
C GLN A 20 2.87 11.56 -7.64
N VAL A 21 2.96 12.76 -8.21
CA VAL A 21 1.91 13.29 -9.07
C VAL A 21 1.81 12.43 -10.32
N SER A 22 0.60 11.94 -10.59
CA SER A 22 0.31 11.12 -11.75
C SER A 22 -0.07 12.03 -12.93
N PRO A 23 0.39 11.75 -14.16
CA PRO A 23 -0.05 12.49 -15.32
C PRO A 23 -1.50 12.20 -15.69
N ILE A 24 -2.09 11.15 -15.16
CA ILE A 24 -3.45 10.72 -15.50
C ILE A 24 -4.45 11.30 -14.53
N HIS A 25 -4.20 11.19 -13.22
CA HIS A 25 -5.17 11.58 -12.21
C HIS A 25 -4.49 11.75 -10.85
N GLY A 26 -4.37 12.99 -10.39
CA GLY A 26 -3.86 13.33 -9.07
C GLY A 26 -2.52 12.66 -8.74
N HIS A 27 -2.44 12.08 -7.55
CA HIS A 27 -1.26 11.35 -7.10
C HIS A 27 -1.41 9.85 -7.34
N GLY A 28 -0.30 9.16 -7.48
CA GLY A 28 -0.28 7.71 -7.65
C GLY A 28 0.90 7.07 -6.95
N ILE A 29 0.85 5.75 -6.83
CA ILE A 29 1.95 4.96 -6.31
C ILE A 29 2.91 4.62 -7.44
N TYR A 30 4.19 4.90 -7.24
CA TYR A 30 5.25 4.64 -8.22
C TYR A 30 6.35 3.80 -7.59
N ALA A 31 6.93 2.91 -8.38
CA ALA A 31 8.10 2.15 -7.97
C ALA A 31 9.32 3.07 -7.87
N THR A 32 10.13 2.88 -6.82
CA THR A 32 11.41 3.56 -6.64
C THR A 32 12.57 2.72 -7.15
N GLN A 33 12.33 1.47 -7.43
CA GLN A 33 13.33 0.48 -7.84
C GLN A 33 12.62 -0.68 -8.55
N ASP A 34 13.39 -1.61 -9.09
CA ASP A 34 12.81 -2.82 -9.65
C ASP A 34 12.18 -3.65 -8.54
N ILE A 35 10.98 -4.17 -8.81
CA ILE A 35 10.21 -4.96 -7.85
C ILE A 35 10.03 -6.37 -8.41
N LYS A 36 10.35 -7.37 -7.63
CA LYS A 36 10.13 -8.76 -8.01
C LYS A 36 8.64 -9.09 -8.05
N LYS A 37 8.24 -9.86 -9.05
CA LYS A 37 6.88 -10.39 -9.11
C LYS A 37 6.57 -11.20 -7.85
N GLY A 38 5.40 -10.99 -7.29
CA GLY A 38 4.97 -11.65 -6.05
C GLY A 38 5.36 -10.91 -4.77
N THR A 39 6.02 -9.75 -4.89
CA THR A 39 6.39 -8.95 -3.71
C THR A 39 5.14 -8.38 -3.06
N ASP A 40 5.00 -8.62 -1.76
CA ASP A 40 3.97 -8.02 -0.92
C ASP A 40 4.42 -6.60 -0.55
N LEU A 41 3.70 -5.61 -1.04
CA LEU A 41 4.03 -4.20 -0.81
C LEU A 41 3.43 -3.65 0.48
N GLY A 42 2.61 -4.41 1.17
CA GLY A 42 2.06 -4.04 2.45
C GLY A 42 0.55 -3.86 2.46
N SER A 43 0.04 -3.44 3.62
CA SER A 43 -1.39 -3.29 3.85
C SER A 43 -1.96 -2.07 3.15
N THR A 44 -3.07 -2.25 2.44
CA THR A 44 -3.80 -1.17 1.78
C THR A 44 -5.04 -0.77 2.56
N HIS A 45 -5.71 -1.74 3.17
CA HIS A 45 -6.94 -1.55 3.93
C HIS A 45 -6.87 -2.41 5.19
N ILE A 46 -7.24 -1.83 6.30
CA ILE A 46 -7.29 -2.50 7.59
C ILE A 46 -8.74 -2.61 8.03
N LYS A 47 -9.19 -3.82 8.34
CA LYS A 47 -10.55 -4.06 8.83
C LYS A 47 -10.66 -3.63 10.28
N VAL A 48 -11.75 -2.93 10.60
CA VAL A 48 -12.05 -2.54 11.99
C VAL A 48 -13.22 -3.39 12.45
N PRO A 49 -12.99 -4.42 13.28
CA PRO A 49 -14.03 -5.42 13.59
C PRO A 49 -15.27 -4.84 14.25
N MET A 50 -15.08 -3.86 15.12
CA MET A 50 -16.19 -3.31 15.92
C MET A 50 -17.17 -2.50 15.11
N ILE A 51 -16.76 -1.89 14.02
CA ILE A 51 -17.59 -1.00 13.21
C ILE A 51 -17.79 -1.52 11.79
N LEU A 52 -17.29 -2.72 11.47
CA LEU A 52 -17.45 -3.40 10.19
C LEU A 52 -17.08 -2.53 9.00
N THR A 53 -16.01 -1.77 9.13
CA THR A 53 -15.52 -0.88 8.07
C THR A 53 -14.02 -1.08 7.86
N TYR A 54 -13.50 -0.42 6.84
CA TYR A 54 -12.08 -0.45 6.50
C TYR A 54 -11.45 0.91 6.72
N ILE A 55 -10.22 0.90 7.19
CA ILE A 55 -9.36 2.09 7.20
C ILE A 55 -8.37 1.93 6.06
N ARG A 56 -8.29 2.94 5.19
CA ARG A 56 -7.32 2.98 4.09
C ARG A 56 -5.98 3.47 4.60
N THR A 57 -4.92 2.71 4.27
CA THR A 57 -3.56 3.15 4.55
C THR A 57 -3.09 4.14 3.47
N PRO A 58 -1.96 4.85 3.65
CA PRO A 58 -1.38 5.66 2.58
C PRO A 58 -1.11 4.84 1.31
N LEU A 59 -0.68 3.59 1.44
CA LEU A 59 -0.50 2.72 0.27
C LEU A 59 -1.81 2.51 -0.47
N GLY A 60 -2.90 2.22 0.24
CA GLY A 60 -4.20 1.97 -0.37
C GLY A 60 -4.90 3.23 -0.87
N GLY A 61 -4.50 4.41 -0.38
CA GLY A 61 -5.16 5.67 -0.72
C GLY A 61 -4.76 6.25 -2.07
N PHE A 62 -3.67 5.80 -2.67
CA PHE A 62 -3.13 6.39 -3.90
C PHE A 62 -2.97 5.38 -5.04
N ILE A 63 -3.71 4.29 -5.00
CA ILE A 63 -3.73 3.31 -6.10
C ILE A 63 -4.64 3.82 -7.21
N ASN A 64 -4.08 3.96 -8.41
CA ASN A 64 -4.84 4.33 -9.59
C ASN A 64 -5.43 3.11 -10.27
N HIS A 65 -6.64 3.27 -10.80
CA HIS A 65 -7.27 2.23 -11.60
C HIS A 65 -6.55 2.05 -12.93
N SER A 66 -6.45 0.81 -13.38
CA SER A 66 -5.92 0.48 -14.71
C SER A 66 -6.63 -0.75 -15.28
N GLU A 67 -6.89 -0.72 -16.58
CA GLU A 67 -7.40 -1.90 -17.29
C GLU A 67 -6.31 -2.95 -17.51
N LYS A 68 -5.04 -2.55 -17.37
CA LYS A 68 -3.87 -3.45 -17.46
C LYS A 68 -3.03 -3.32 -16.19
N PRO A 69 -3.57 -3.74 -15.04
CA PRO A 69 -2.87 -3.54 -13.77
C PRO A 69 -1.63 -4.42 -13.69
N ASN A 70 -0.63 -3.91 -12.98
CA ASN A 70 0.57 -4.66 -12.64
C ASN A 70 0.60 -5.16 -11.20
N CYS A 71 -0.45 -4.87 -10.43
CA CYS A 71 -0.59 -5.30 -9.05
C CYS A 71 -2.01 -5.81 -8.82
N PHE A 72 -2.17 -6.57 -7.75
CA PHE A 72 -3.50 -7.00 -7.31
C PHE A 72 -3.63 -6.85 -5.80
N LEU A 73 -4.87 -6.81 -5.31
CA LEU A 73 -5.14 -6.80 -3.90
C LEU A 73 -5.36 -8.23 -3.42
N ASP A 74 -4.56 -8.65 -2.44
CA ASP A 74 -4.75 -9.91 -1.75
C ASP A 74 -5.65 -9.67 -0.55
N CYS A 75 -6.88 -10.15 -0.64
CA CYS A 75 -7.92 -9.96 0.37
C CYS A 75 -8.13 -11.22 1.21
N THR A 76 -7.19 -12.16 1.21
CA THR A 76 -7.31 -13.41 1.95
C THR A 76 -6.95 -13.29 3.42
N GLN A 77 -6.34 -12.17 3.83
CA GLN A 77 -6.00 -11.92 5.22
C GLN A 77 -7.23 -11.55 6.04
N ASP A 78 -7.26 -11.97 7.30
CA ASP A 78 -8.42 -11.73 8.17
C ASP A 78 -8.57 -10.26 8.54
N TRP A 79 -7.45 -9.53 8.67
CA TRP A 79 -7.44 -8.20 9.25
C TRP A 79 -7.09 -7.08 8.27
N ASP A 80 -6.48 -7.41 7.16
CA ASP A 80 -6.05 -6.41 6.20
C ASP A 80 -5.97 -6.97 4.79
N ASP A 81 -6.06 -6.08 3.82
CA ASP A 81 -5.80 -6.37 2.42
C ASP A 81 -4.41 -5.90 2.07
N HIS A 82 -3.70 -6.65 1.26
CA HIS A 82 -2.33 -6.34 0.86
C HIS A 82 -2.23 -6.09 -0.65
N LEU A 83 -1.34 -5.17 -1.01
CA LEU A 83 -0.99 -4.94 -2.41
C LEU A 83 0.17 -5.86 -2.79
N VAL A 84 -0.01 -6.62 -3.86
CA VAL A 84 1.00 -7.56 -4.34
C VAL A 84 1.34 -7.25 -5.81
N PHE A 85 2.63 -7.17 -6.07
CA PHE A 85 3.15 -6.92 -7.43
C PHE A 85 3.14 -8.17 -8.29
#